data_28bfb4a13242c73dfdcad2be3c812d5e
#
_entry.id   28bfb4a13242c73dfdcad2be3c812d5e
#
_cell.length_a   1.000
_cell.length_b   1.000
_cell.length_c   1.000
_cell.angle_alpha   90.00
_cell.angle_beta   90.00
_cell.angle_gamma   90.00
#
_symmetry.space_group_name_H-M   'P 1'
#
loop_
_entity.id
_entity.type
_entity.pdbx_description
1 polymer ?
#
loop_
_entity_poly.entity_id
_entity_poly.type
_entity_poly.pdbx_seq_one_letter_code
_entity_poly.pdbx_strand_id
1 'polypeptide(L)'
;MVILSHVTPENDEFFTLYGHLDPSSIKHLDAGSEIPAGECFARLGDQTHNGGWSPHLHFQLALLTDGLSQDWPGVVDPVELFFWSRVFPNPAALMNLSNEQVSYQRIDEAQLLEKRKTKFAQNLKLSYEAPLTFVRGWKHFLFDQDGQPFLDAYNNVPHVGHAHPRIRNVA
;
A
#
# COMPACT_ATOMS: atom_id res chain seq x y z
N MET A 1 -14.30 -7.77 1.59
CA MET A 1 -14.25 -6.49 2.31
C MET A 1 -15.16 -6.57 3.53
N VAL A 2 -14.74 -6.02 4.66
CA VAL A 2 -15.54 -5.88 5.88
C VAL A 2 -15.48 -4.42 6.32
N ILE A 3 -16.61 -3.87 6.74
CA ILE A 3 -16.72 -2.54 7.35
C ILE A 3 -17.22 -2.75 8.77
N LEU A 4 -16.51 -2.21 9.75
CA LEU A 4 -16.88 -2.24 11.16
C LEU A 4 -17.32 -0.85 11.60
N SER A 5 -18.44 -0.77 12.33
CA SER A 5 -18.83 0.41 13.09
C SER A 5 -18.19 0.34 14.48
N HIS A 6 -17.72 1.47 14.95
CA HIS A 6 -17.12 1.67 16.27
C HIS A 6 -17.81 2.84 16.96
N VAL A 7 -17.91 2.74 18.29
CA VAL A 7 -18.45 3.83 19.10
C VAL A 7 -17.40 4.21 20.15
N THR A 8 -17.08 5.49 20.25
CA THR A 8 -16.16 6.02 21.27
C THR A 8 -16.85 6.08 22.65
N PRO A 9 -16.09 6.22 23.74
CA PRO A 9 -16.68 6.48 25.07
C PRO A 9 -17.56 7.73 25.13
N GLU A 10 -17.32 8.71 24.26
CA GLU A 10 -18.08 9.95 24.10
C GLU A 10 -19.35 9.77 23.26
N ASN A 11 -19.60 8.52 22.77
CA ASN A 11 -20.72 8.18 21.90
C ASN A 11 -20.62 8.72 20.47
N ASP A 12 -19.40 9.01 20.00
CA ASP A 12 -19.14 9.33 18.59
C ASP A 12 -18.95 8.04 17.79
N GLU A 13 -19.58 7.96 16.63
CA GLU A 13 -19.47 6.81 15.73
C GLU A 13 -18.40 7.06 14.67
N PHE A 14 -17.61 6.03 14.37
CA PHE A 14 -16.68 6.00 13.25
C PHE A 14 -16.61 4.60 12.65
N PHE A 15 -16.05 4.49 11.46
CA PHE A 15 -16.05 3.24 10.71
C PHE A 15 -14.65 2.89 10.24
N THR A 16 -14.36 1.59 10.17
CA THR A 16 -13.12 1.09 9.59
C THR A 16 -13.43 0.08 8.50
N LEU A 17 -12.72 0.21 7.36
CA LEU A 17 -12.82 -0.71 6.24
C LEU A 17 -11.56 -1.58 6.16
N TYR A 18 -11.77 -2.87 5.97
CA TYR A 18 -10.76 -3.89 5.76
C TYR A 18 -10.96 -4.53 4.39
N GLY A 19 -10.10 -4.18 3.43
CA GLY A 19 -10.13 -4.67 2.07
C GLY A 19 -9.12 -5.77 1.81
N HIS A 20 -9.27 -6.44 0.68
CA HIS A 20 -8.40 -7.52 0.20
C HIS A 20 -8.28 -8.72 1.15
N LEU A 21 -9.37 -9.01 1.86
CA LEU A 21 -9.47 -10.17 2.74
C LEU A 21 -9.75 -11.46 1.93
N ASP A 22 -9.29 -12.60 2.48
CA ASP A 22 -9.67 -13.92 1.97
C ASP A 22 -11.17 -14.14 2.20
N PRO A 23 -11.97 -14.33 1.12
CA PRO A 23 -13.40 -14.53 1.24
C PRO A 23 -13.78 -15.72 2.11
N SER A 24 -12.96 -16.77 2.18
CA SER A 24 -13.21 -17.94 3.01
C SER A 24 -13.12 -17.62 4.49
N SER A 25 -12.26 -16.67 4.86
CA SER A 25 -12.01 -16.28 6.26
C SER A 25 -13.10 -15.41 6.87
N ILE A 26 -13.96 -14.81 6.04
CA ILE A 26 -15.03 -13.89 6.49
C ILE A 26 -16.44 -14.45 6.29
N LYS A 27 -16.58 -15.71 5.84
CA LYS A 27 -17.89 -16.34 5.59
C LYS A 27 -18.79 -16.49 6.82
N HIS A 28 -18.20 -16.45 7.99
CA HIS A 28 -18.90 -16.57 9.28
C HIS A 28 -19.43 -15.24 9.80
N LEU A 29 -19.10 -14.13 9.13
CA LEU A 29 -19.52 -12.78 9.51
C LEU A 29 -20.76 -12.38 8.73
N ASP A 30 -21.79 -12.00 9.46
CA ASP A 30 -23.01 -11.42 8.94
C ASP A 30 -23.10 -9.94 9.33
N ALA A 31 -23.96 -9.17 8.66
CA ALA A 31 -24.26 -7.80 9.06
C ALA A 31 -24.83 -7.79 10.50
N GLY A 32 -24.22 -7.03 11.38
CA GLY A 32 -24.57 -7.00 12.82
C GLY A 32 -23.75 -7.97 13.68
N SER A 33 -22.81 -8.74 13.09
CA SER A 33 -21.86 -9.52 13.90
C SER A 33 -21.00 -8.60 14.76
N GLU A 34 -20.86 -8.94 16.03
CA GLU A 34 -19.94 -8.23 16.94
C GLU A 34 -18.56 -8.90 16.90
N ILE A 35 -17.52 -8.09 16.82
CA ILE A 35 -16.12 -8.53 16.83
C ILE A 35 -15.45 -7.93 18.07
N PRO A 36 -15.04 -8.76 19.04
CA PRO A 36 -14.34 -8.30 20.22
C PRO A 36 -13.02 -7.60 19.88
N ALA A 37 -12.65 -6.59 20.65
CA ALA A 37 -11.39 -5.89 20.48
C ALA A 37 -10.19 -6.86 20.58
N GLY A 38 -9.30 -6.81 19.60
CA GLY A 38 -8.11 -7.68 19.53
C GLY A 38 -8.38 -9.07 18.93
N GLU A 39 -9.61 -9.38 18.52
CA GLU A 39 -9.91 -10.64 17.85
C GLU A 39 -9.37 -10.65 16.40
N CYS A 40 -8.73 -11.77 16.03
CA CYS A 40 -8.32 -12.03 14.68
C CYS A 40 -9.49 -12.57 13.87
N PHE A 41 -10.26 -11.72 13.21
CA PHE A 41 -11.51 -12.07 12.53
C PHE A 41 -11.37 -12.46 11.05
N ALA A 42 -10.21 -12.16 10.42
CA ALA A 42 -10.00 -12.40 8.99
C ALA A 42 -8.54 -12.65 8.64
N ARG A 43 -8.30 -13.12 7.42
CA ARG A 43 -6.98 -13.28 6.83
C ARG A 43 -6.87 -12.45 5.57
N LEU A 44 -5.65 -12.05 5.22
CA LEU A 44 -5.38 -11.40 3.94
C LEU A 44 -5.61 -12.37 2.79
N GLY A 45 -6.25 -11.88 1.75
CA GLY A 45 -6.42 -12.60 0.49
C GLY A 45 -5.09 -12.70 -0.26
N ASP A 46 -4.96 -13.76 -1.04
CA ASP A 46 -3.85 -13.91 -1.97
C ASP A 46 -4.05 -13.07 -3.24
N GLN A 47 -3.17 -13.23 -4.20
CA GLN A 47 -3.21 -12.50 -5.48
C GLN A 47 -4.50 -12.71 -6.28
N THR A 48 -5.20 -13.83 -6.09
CA THR A 48 -6.45 -14.11 -6.81
C THR A 48 -7.64 -13.32 -6.25
N HIS A 49 -7.52 -12.83 -5.03
CA HIS A 49 -8.57 -12.12 -4.30
C HIS A 49 -8.31 -10.61 -4.14
N ASN A 50 -7.15 -10.11 -4.58
CA ASN A 50 -6.75 -8.72 -4.38
C ASN A 50 -6.37 -7.97 -5.67
N GLY A 51 -6.84 -8.44 -6.82
CA GLY A 51 -6.54 -7.80 -8.11
C GLY A 51 -5.15 -8.13 -8.67
N GLY A 52 -4.51 -9.20 -8.21
CA GLY A 52 -3.20 -9.66 -8.71
C GLY A 52 -2.00 -9.06 -7.99
N TRP A 53 -2.20 -8.32 -6.91
CA TRP A 53 -1.14 -7.72 -6.10
C TRP A 53 -0.61 -8.67 -5.03
N SER A 54 0.55 -8.36 -4.47
CA SER A 54 1.04 -9.05 -3.26
C SER A 54 0.00 -8.92 -2.13
N PRO A 55 -0.17 -9.95 -1.27
CA PRO A 55 -1.06 -9.86 -0.12
C PRO A 55 -0.79 -8.60 0.71
N HIS A 56 -1.81 -7.80 0.88
CA HIS A 56 -1.76 -6.55 1.65
C HIS A 56 -3.15 -6.22 2.20
N LEU A 57 -3.19 -5.40 3.22
CA LEU A 57 -4.41 -4.85 3.78
C LEU A 57 -4.70 -3.49 3.14
N HIS A 58 -5.90 -3.33 2.61
CA HIS A 58 -6.48 -2.01 2.36
C HIS A 58 -7.25 -1.62 3.62
N PHE A 59 -6.79 -0.58 4.30
CA PHE A 59 -7.40 -0.08 5.53
C PHE A 59 -7.80 1.38 5.37
N GLN A 60 -9.07 1.68 5.63
CA GLN A 60 -9.58 3.05 5.66
C GLN A 60 -10.29 3.35 6.97
N LEU A 61 -10.19 4.59 7.42
CA LEU A 61 -10.98 5.17 8.51
C LEU A 61 -11.99 6.13 7.90
N ALA A 62 -13.26 6.05 8.29
CA ALA A 62 -14.29 6.99 7.90
C ALA A 62 -14.99 7.57 9.12
N LEU A 63 -15.25 8.86 9.08
CA LEU A 63 -16.02 9.57 10.11
C LEU A 63 -17.51 9.69 9.75
N LEU A 64 -17.84 9.51 8.47
CA LEU A 64 -19.19 9.56 7.95
C LEU A 64 -19.37 8.47 6.89
N THR A 65 -20.54 7.86 6.85
CA THR A 65 -20.93 6.90 5.81
C THR A 65 -22.21 7.29 5.08
N ASP A 66 -22.88 8.35 5.51
CA ASP A 66 -24.12 8.85 4.91
C ASP A 66 -23.91 9.20 3.43
N GLY A 67 -24.70 8.58 2.57
CA GLY A 67 -24.60 8.75 1.12
C GLY A 67 -23.44 7.99 0.46
N LEU A 68 -22.63 7.27 1.22
CA LEU A 68 -21.65 6.34 0.68
C LEU A 68 -22.30 4.98 0.42
N SER A 69 -22.08 4.42 -0.76
CA SER A 69 -22.42 3.03 -1.04
C SER A 69 -21.51 2.10 -0.25
N GLN A 70 -21.74 0.79 -0.37
CA GLN A 70 -20.87 -0.22 0.24
C GLN A 70 -19.43 -0.23 -0.33
N ASP A 71 -19.17 0.54 -1.39
CA ASP A 71 -17.89 0.64 -2.05
C ASP A 71 -17.32 2.05 -1.82
N TRP A 72 -16.40 2.14 -0.87
CA TRP A 72 -15.74 3.41 -0.55
C TRP A 72 -14.64 3.71 -1.57
N PRO A 73 -14.47 4.98 -1.98
CA PRO A 73 -13.43 5.33 -2.94
C PRO A 73 -12.05 5.04 -2.37
N GLY A 74 -11.32 4.12 -3.00
CA GLY A 74 -9.93 3.81 -2.68
C GLY A 74 -8.93 4.75 -3.37
N VAL A 75 -9.41 5.49 -4.38
CA VAL A 75 -8.67 6.51 -5.15
C VAL A 75 -9.62 7.67 -5.41
N VAL A 76 -9.12 8.88 -5.29
CA VAL A 76 -9.90 10.10 -5.49
C VAL A 76 -9.18 11.05 -6.46
N ASP A 77 -9.95 11.92 -7.12
CA ASP A 77 -9.38 13.00 -7.92
C ASP A 77 -8.60 13.95 -6.98
N PRO A 78 -7.38 14.35 -7.34
CA PRO A 78 -6.60 15.32 -6.55
C PRO A 78 -7.34 16.63 -6.25
N VAL A 79 -8.26 17.06 -7.11
CA VAL A 79 -9.10 18.25 -6.89
C VAL A 79 -10.06 18.06 -5.71
N GLU A 80 -10.50 16.83 -5.47
CA GLU A 80 -11.43 16.48 -4.40
C GLU A 80 -10.73 16.04 -3.10
N LEU A 81 -9.40 15.93 -3.11
CA LEU A 81 -8.62 15.41 -1.99
C LEU A 81 -8.93 16.12 -0.66
N PHE A 82 -9.14 17.44 -0.71
CA PHE A 82 -9.48 18.21 0.49
C PHE A 82 -10.82 17.78 1.10
N PHE A 83 -11.81 17.48 0.28
CA PHE A 83 -13.10 16.99 0.74
C PHE A 83 -12.97 15.57 1.30
N TRP A 84 -12.39 14.66 0.52
CA TRP A 84 -12.29 13.25 0.90
C TRP A 84 -11.40 13.00 2.11
N SER A 85 -10.36 13.81 2.33
CA SER A 85 -9.52 13.71 3.53
C SER A 85 -10.25 14.05 4.83
N ARG A 86 -11.41 14.71 4.75
CA ARG A 86 -12.27 14.97 5.92
C ARG A 86 -13.23 13.83 6.19
N VAL A 87 -13.67 13.13 5.15
CA VAL A 87 -14.51 11.92 5.26
C VAL A 87 -13.65 10.71 5.65
N PHE A 88 -12.49 10.59 5.02
CA PHE A 88 -11.51 9.52 5.24
C PHE A 88 -10.19 10.10 5.76
N PRO A 89 -10.10 10.44 7.05
CA PRO A 89 -8.86 10.94 7.62
C PRO A 89 -7.76 9.87 7.62
N ASN A 90 -6.52 10.34 7.74
CA ASN A 90 -5.37 9.45 7.80
C ASN A 90 -5.46 8.50 9.02
N PRO A 91 -5.52 7.17 8.83
CA PRO A 91 -5.67 6.21 9.91
C PRO A 91 -4.38 5.95 10.72
N ALA A 92 -3.28 6.63 10.41
CA ALA A 92 -1.96 6.39 11.01
C ALA A 92 -1.98 6.43 12.54
N ALA A 93 -2.69 7.38 13.12
CA ALA A 93 -2.80 7.50 14.58
C ALA A 93 -3.52 6.28 15.20
N LEU A 94 -4.56 5.78 14.54
CA LEU A 94 -5.29 4.58 14.97
C LEU A 94 -4.42 3.32 14.89
N MET A 95 -3.49 3.29 13.93
CA MET A 95 -2.55 2.19 13.72
C MET A 95 -1.25 2.35 14.52
N ASN A 96 -1.14 3.39 15.34
CA ASN A 96 0.07 3.74 16.09
C ASN A 96 1.32 3.88 15.20
N LEU A 97 1.15 4.44 14.00
CA LEU A 97 2.23 4.71 13.06
C LEU A 97 2.75 6.14 13.24
N SER A 98 4.07 6.30 13.22
CA SER A 98 4.70 7.64 13.25
C SER A 98 4.59 8.32 11.88
N ASN A 99 4.73 9.65 11.87
CA ASN A 99 4.74 10.42 10.63
C ASN A 99 5.83 9.95 9.65
N GLU A 100 6.97 9.49 10.16
CA GLU A 100 8.06 8.95 9.35
C GLU A 100 7.68 7.64 8.64
N GLN A 101 6.83 6.82 9.27
CA GLN A 101 6.35 5.57 8.70
C GLN A 101 5.26 5.75 7.63
N VAL A 102 4.53 6.86 7.68
CA VAL A 102 3.40 7.13 6.76
C VAL A 102 3.71 8.17 5.70
N SER A 103 4.82 8.92 5.83
CA SER A 103 5.23 9.90 4.84
C SER A 103 6.10 9.24 3.78
N TYR A 104 5.68 9.33 2.51
CA TYR A 104 6.56 9.00 1.40
C TYR A 104 7.61 10.11 1.25
N GLN A 105 8.85 9.79 1.60
CA GLN A 105 9.96 10.69 1.35
C GLN A 105 10.56 10.39 -0.02
N ARG A 106 10.45 11.37 -0.91
CA ARG A 106 11.08 11.27 -2.22
C ARG A 106 12.60 11.20 -2.06
N ILE A 107 13.22 10.28 -2.76
CA ILE A 107 14.69 10.16 -2.76
C ILE A 107 15.27 11.40 -3.44
N ASP A 108 16.22 12.07 -2.78
CA ASP A 108 17.04 13.10 -3.39
C ASP A 108 18.05 12.43 -4.35
N GLU A 109 17.76 12.52 -5.64
CA GLU A 109 18.57 11.89 -6.71
C GLU A 109 20.00 12.43 -6.74
N ALA A 110 20.19 13.71 -6.47
CA ALA A 110 21.52 14.30 -6.44
C ALA A 110 22.35 13.72 -5.28
N GLN A 111 21.72 13.59 -4.09
CA GLN A 111 22.35 12.97 -2.92
C GLN A 111 22.64 11.48 -3.17
N LEU A 112 21.73 10.77 -3.86
CA LEU A 112 21.93 9.37 -4.22
C LEU A 112 23.12 9.19 -5.16
N LEU A 113 23.25 10.05 -6.17
CA LEU A 113 24.37 10.03 -7.10
C LEU A 113 25.72 10.35 -6.41
N GLU A 114 25.73 11.27 -5.46
CA GLU A 114 26.94 11.55 -4.66
C GLU A 114 27.31 10.34 -3.77
N LYS A 115 26.34 9.74 -3.10
CA LYS A 115 26.57 8.48 -2.34
C LYS A 115 27.10 7.38 -3.25
N ARG A 116 26.59 7.26 -4.48
CA ARG A 116 27.08 6.29 -5.46
C ARG A 116 28.56 6.50 -5.78
N LYS A 117 29.02 7.72 -6.01
CA LYS A 117 30.43 8.04 -6.29
C LYS A 117 31.39 7.58 -5.18
N THR A 118 30.93 7.58 -3.94
CA THR A 118 31.75 7.17 -2.79
C THR A 118 31.67 5.68 -2.47
N LYS A 119 30.60 4.99 -2.91
CA LYS A 119 30.35 3.59 -2.54
C LYS A 119 30.65 2.59 -3.67
N PHE A 120 30.68 3.04 -4.91
CA PHE A 120 30.94 2.19 -6.07
C PHE A 120 32.28 2.56 -6.72
N ALA A 121 32.87 1.60 -7.44
CA ALA A 121 34.09 1.84 -8.19
C ALA A 121 33.89 2.94 -9.23
N GLN A 122 34.87 3.83 -9.37
CA GLN A 122 34.78 5.01 -10.24
C GLN A 122 34.63 4.67 -11.73
N ASN A 123 35.04 3.48 -12.14
CA ASN A 123 34.89 2.99 -13.51
C ASN A 123 33.50 2.41 -13.81
N LEU A 124 32.64 2.27 -12.80
CA LEU A 124 31.27 1.79 -12.98
C LEU A 124 30.37 2.94 -13.43
N LYS A 125 30.35 3.18 -14.74
CA LYS A 125 29.53 4.21 -15.34
C LYS A 125 28.04 3.87 -15.31
N LEU A 126 27.20 4.90 -15.32
CA LEU A 126 25.76 4.74 -15.56
C LEU A 126 25.53 4.51 -17.05
N SER A 127 24.53 3.68 -17.38
CA SER A 127 24.21 3.34 -18.77
C SER A 127 23.45 4.44 -19.50
N TYR A 128 22.90 5.40 -18.77
CA TYR A 128 22.06 6.49 -19.32
C TYR A 128 22.61 7.85 -18.91
N GLU A 129 22.51 8.83 -19.80
CA GLU A 129 22.91 10.22 -19.55
C GLU A 129 22.02 10.87 -18.48
N ALA A 130 20.71 10.59 -18.53
CA ALA A 130 19.75 10.94 -17.48
C ALA A 130 19.43 9.68 -16.67
N PRO A 131 20.05 9.46 -15.50
CA PRO A 131 19.82 8.28 -14.72
C PRO A 131 18.40 8.28 -14.13
N LEU A 132 17.77 7.11 -14.14
CA LEU A 132 16.47 6.88 -13.52
C LEU A 132 16.67 6.23 -12.15
N THR A 133 15.90 6.68 -11.17
CA THR A 133 15.88 6.08 -9.83
C THR A 133 14.67 5.16 -9.69
N PHE A 134 14.93 3.87 -9.70
CA PHE A 134 13.89 2.86 -9.48
C PHE A 134 13.76 2.56 -8.00
N VAL A 135 12.53 2.60 -7.49
CA VAL A 135 12.21 2.35 -6.07
C VAL A 135 11.53 1.01 -5.84
N ARG A 136 11.04 0.39 -6.91
CA ARG A 136 10.32 -0.89 -6.83
C ARG A 136 10.50 -1.71 -8.10
N GLY A 137 10.54 -3.04 -7.95
CA GLY A 137 10.45 -4.01 -9.05
C GLY A 137 9.27 -4.95 -8.85
N TRP A 138 8.57 -5.30 -9.92
CA TRP A 138 7.47 -6.28 -9.93
C TRP A 138 7.42 -7.03 -11.25
N LYS A 139 7.55 -8.34 -11.21
CA LYS A 139 7.61 -9.21 -12.40
C LYS A 139 8.71 -8.71 -13.36
N HIS A 140 8.33 -8.21 -14.53
CA HIS A 140 9.22 -7.67 -15.55
C HIS A 140 9.20 -6.15 -15.63
N PHE A 141 8.63 -5.48 -14.61
CA PHE A 141 8.59 -4.02 -14.53
C PHE A 141 9.45 -3.48 -13.39
N LEU A 142 10.07 -2.34 -13.64
CA LEU A 142 10.64 -1.43 -12.65
C LEU A 142 9.77 -0.18 -12.56
N PHE A 143 9.67 0.40 -11.38
CA PHE A 143 8.88 1.61 -11.14
C PHE A 143 9.79 2.69 -10.55
N ASP A 144 9.69 3.89 -11.10
CA ASP A 144 10.35 5.06 -10.55
C ASP A 144 9.59 5.63 -9.33
N GLN A 145 10.07 6.77 -8.84
CA GLN A 145 9.50 7.46 -7.68
C GLN A 145 8.09 8.02 -7.94
N ASP A 146 7.70 8.22 -9.20
CA ASP A 146 6.39 8.71 -9.61
C ASP A 146 5.41 7.58 -9.93
N GLY A 147 5.87 6.31 -9.74
CA GLY A 147 5.09 5.13 -10.03
C GLY A 147 5.01 4.79 -11.53
N GLN A 148 5.81 5.47 -12.38
CA GLN A 148 5.86 5.20 -13.81
C GLN A 148 6.47 3.82 -14.03
N PRO A 149 5.81 2.89 -14.76
CA PRO A 149 6.36 1.59 -15.08
C PRO A 149 7.33 1.65 -16.24
N PHE A 150 8.43 0.93 -16.11
CA PHE A 150 9.43 0.69 -17.15
C PHE A 150 9.58 -0.81 -17.35
N LEU A 151 9.57 -1.26 -18.59
CA LEU A 151 9.88 -2.65 -18.91
C LEU A 151 11.36 -2.91 -18.64
N ASP A 152 11.66 -3.84 -17.73
CA ASP A 152 13.03 -4.28 -17.49
C ASP A 152 13.45 -5.29 -18.56
N ALA A 153 14.04 -4.78 -19.64
CA ALA A 153 14.52 -5.55 -20.80
C ALA A 153 16.06 -5.46 -20.96
N TYR A 154 16.77 -4.98 -19.93
CA TYR A 154 18.22 -4.90 -19.94
C TYR A 154 18.86 -6.23 -19.51
N ASN A 155 20.14 -6.43 -19.79
CA ASN A 155 20.83 -7.73 -19.65
C ASN A 155 20.88 -8.35 -18.24
N ASN A 156 20.57 -7.60 -17.19
CA ASN A 156 20.57 -8.06 -15.79
C ASN A 156 19.19 -8.39 -15.25
N VAL A 157 18.23 -8.69 -16.13
CA VAL A 157 16.86 -9.04 -15.73
C VAL A 157 16.86 -10.31 -14.87
N PRO A 158 16.24 -10.31 -13.68
CA PRO A 158 16.06 -11.54 -12.91
C PRO A 158 15.22 -12.55 -13.70
N HIS A 159 15.73 -13.75 -13.93
CA HIS A 159 15.04 -14.79 -14.72
C HIS A 159 13.65 -15.15 -14.20
N VAL A 160 13.43 -15.00 -12.90
CA VAL A 160 12.15 -15.26 -12.23
C VAL A 160 11.29 -13.99 -12.05
N GLY A 161 11.79 -12.85 -12.52
CA GLY A 161 11.16 -11.52 -12.31
C GLY A 161 11.44 -10.93 -10.93
N HIS A 162 11.19 -9.62 -10.81
CA HIS A 162 11.34 -8.87 -9.56
C HIS A 162 10.28 -9.29 -8.53
N ALA A 163 10.63 -9.26 -7.26
CA ALA A 163 9.76 -9.54 -6.12
C ALA A 163 9.04 -10.90 -6.18
N HIS A 164 9.68 -11.93 -6.75
CA HIS A 164 9.08 -13.25 -6.89
C HIS A 164 8.75 -13.85 -5.51
N PRO A 165 7.48 -14.27 -5.25
CA PRO A 165 7.04 -14.66 -3.90
C PRO A 165 7.85 -15.80 -3.29
N ARG A 166 8.23 -16.81 -4.08
CA ARG A 166 9.02 -17.97 -3.61
C ARG A 166 10.45 -17.60 -3.21
N ILE A 167 11.04 -16.58 -3.86
CA ILE A 167 12.38 -16.10 -3.48
C ILE A 167 12.28 -15.33 -2.17
N ARG A 168 11.31 -14.44 -2.03
CA ARG A 168 11.09 -13.68 -0.79
C ARG A 168 10.90 -14.57 0.44
N ASN A 169 10.26 -15.71 0.29
CA ASN A 169 9.95 -16.62 1.41
C ASN A 169 11.16 -17.47 1.88
N VAL A 170 12.28 -17.44 1.17
CA VAL A 170 13.51 -18.19 1.54
C VAL A 170 14.69 -17.26 1.90
N ALA A 171 14.49 -15.95 1.79
CA ALA A 171 15.46 -14.92 2.19
C ALA A 171 15.14 -14.40 3.60
#